data_b6aee56bbef52b2ffc6ccb5fe7b8d56c
#
_entry.id   b6aee56bbef52b2ffc6ccb5fe7b8d56c
#
_cell.length_a   1.000
_cell.length_b   1.000
_cell.length_c   1.000
_cell.angle_alpha   90.00
_cell.angle_beta   90.00
_cell.angle_gamma   90.00
#
_symmetry.space_group_name_H-M   'P 1'
#
loop_
_entity.id
_entity.type
_entity.pdbx_description
1 polymer ?
#
loop_
_entity_poly.entity_id
_entity_poly.type
_entity_poly.pdbx_seq_one_letter_code
_entity_poly.pdbx_strand_id
1 'polypeptide(L)'
;MAIKVGCYGFPKGMGKYFQEFRLVEVQQTFYRPPKVETAVRWRALAPPGFEFTVKACQVITHAPGSPTYRRAGVEIPAGDVDKYGFFRPSHQVREAWDRTGEVAAALDAQVVLSQSPPSFRPTDENIENMLQFFRGANRDRFRSVWEPRGGWDRKTIETLCLELGLVHGVDPFLEEPVQGALRYFRMHGGPGYRHQYTDDELSWLQGQCRGETYCLFNNLSMWEDARRFRRLVAATFLQAQTESPR
;
A
#
# COMPACT_ATOMS: atom_id res chain seq x y z
N MET A 1 18.70 9.21 4.14
CA MET A 1 17.83 8.32 3.33
C MET A 1 17.33 7.20 4.23
N ALA A 2 16.01 6.94 4.29
CA ALA A 2 15.43 5.88 5.11
C ALA A 2 14.70 4.88 4.19
N ILE A 3 15.29 3.70 3.99
CA ILE A 3 14.67 2.62 3.21
C ILE A 3 14.07 1.62 4.18
N LYS A 4 12.75 1.48 4.14
CA LYS A 4 11.96 0.57 4.97
C LYS A 4 11.51 -0.61 4.12
N VAL A 5 11.83 -1.83 4.56
CA VAL A 5 11.60 -3.05 3.79
C VAL A 5 10.62 -3.95 4.51
N GLY A 6 9.62 -4.42 3.79
CA GLY A 6 8.59 -5.32 4.30
C GLY A 6 7.91 -6.14 3.21
N CYS A 7 6.89 -6.88 3.60
CA CYS A 7 6.10 -7.73 2.72
C CYS A 7 4.61 -7.37 2.77
N TYR A 8 3.91 -7.85 1.78
CA TYR A 8 2.47 -7.94 1.70
C TYR A 8 1.97 -9.01 2.69
N GLY A 9 1.44 -8.57 3.85
CA GLY A 9 1.01 -9.45 4.92
C GLY A 9 2.16 -10.15 5.67
N PHE A 10 1.84 -11.24 6.32
CA PHE A 10 2.75 -12.01 7.17
C PHE A 10 3.03 -13.42 6.59
N PRO A 11 3.88 -13.56 5.56
CA PRO A 11 4.03 -14.82 4.80
C PRO A 11 4.54 -16.01 5.62
N LYS A 12 5.16 -15.78 6.79
CA LYS A 12 5.67 -16.83 7.69
C LYS A 12 5.04 -16.77 9.09
N GLY A 13 3.89 -16.08 9.20
CA GLY A 13 3.26 -15.80 10.50
C GLY A 13 3.94 -14.66 11.27
N MET A 14 3.17 -13.99 12.15
CA MET A 14 3.58 -12.75 12.81
C MET A 14 4.85 -12.90 13.65
N GLY A 15 4.97 -13.97 14.43
CA GLY A 15 6.12 -14.16 15.34
C GLY A 15 7.47 -14.21 14.60
N LYS A 16 7.56 -14.98 13.50
CA LYS A 16 8.77 -15.01 12.66
C LYS A 16 8.97 -13.69 11.90
N TYR A 17 7.87 -13.09 11.46
CA TYR A 17 7.91 -11.84 10.71
C TYR A 17 8.53 -10.70 11.53
N PHE A 18 8.10 -10.54 12.78
CA PHE A 18 8.60 -9.51 13.70
C PHE A 18 10.08 -9.66 14.07
N GLN A 19 10.63 -10.87 13.98
CA GLN A 19 12.07 -11.08 14.16
C GLN A 19 12.90 -10.58 12.96
N GLU A 20 12.33 -10.66 11.76
CA GLU A 20 13.03 -10.36 10.52
C GLU A 20 12.80 -8.94 10.03
N PHE A 21 11.57 -8.43 10.07
CA PHE A 21 11.19 -7.14 9.47
C PHE A 21 10.73 -6.12 10.50
N ARG A 22 10.70 -4.84 10.06
CA ARG A 22 10.19 -3.71 10.85
C ARG A 22 9.05 -2.98 10.15
N LEU A 23 8.55 -3.52 9.04
CA LEU A 23 7.47 -2.96 8.23
C LEU A 23 6.60 -4.09 7.69
N VAL A 24 5.27 -3.88 7.67
CA VAL A 24 4.31 -4.77 6.98
C VAL A 24 3.19 -3.95 6.35
N GLU A 25 2.70 -4.38 5.18
CA GLU A 25 1.43 -3.91 4.63
C GLU A 25 0.31 -4.89 4.99
N VAL A 26 -0.61 -4.48 5.85
CA VAL A 26 -1.74 -5.32 6.29
C VAL A 26 -2.76 -5.45 5.15
N GLN A 27 -3.00 -6.70 4.71
CA GLN A 27 -3.87 -7.01 3.59
C GLN A 27 -5.27 -7.47 3.98
N GLN A 28 -5.41 -7.97 5.18
CA GLN A 28 -6.70 -8.45 5.66
C GLN A 28 -7.76 -7.33 5.66
N THR A 29 -7.33 -6.11 5.91
CA THR A 29 -8.19 -4.91 5.88
C THR A 29 -8.86 -4.67 4.54
N PHE A 30 -8.23 -5.08 3.44
CA PHE A 30 -8.79 -4.95 2.10
C PHE A 30 -10.03 -5.83 1.90
N TYR A 31 -9.99 -7.08 2.35
CA TYR A 31 -11.10 -8.04 2.16
C TYR A 31 -12.17 -7.89 3.23
N ARG A 32 -11.76 -7.95 4.49
CA ARG A 32 -12.61 -7.77 5.69
C ARG A 32 -11.79 -7.08 6.77
N PRO A 33 -12.01 -5.79 7.01
CA PRO A 33 -11.35 -5.11 8.11
C PRO A 33 -11.56 -5.89 9.43
N PRO A 34 -10.49 -6.17 10.17
CA PRO A 34 -10.61 -6.84 11.45
C PRO A 34 -11.35 -5.95 12.46
N LYS A 35 -11.75 -6.54 13.58
CA LYS A 35 -12.23 -5.76 14.73
C LYS A 35 -11.07 -4.91 15.27
N VAL A 36 -11.38 -3.73 15.81
CA VAL A 36 -10.39 -2.79 16.38
C VAL A 36 -9.55 -3.49 17.46
N GLU A 37 -10.18 -4.31 18.31
CA GLU A 37 -9.48 -5.04 19.37
C GLU A 37 -8.46 -6.04 18.81
N THR A 38 -8.68 -6.55 17.61
CA THR A 38 -7.70 -7.43 16.93
C THR A 38 -6.51 -6.60 16.44
N ALA A 39 -6.75 -5.41 15.89
CA ALA A 39 -5.69 -4.49 15.48
C ALA A 39 -4.85 -4.03 16.69
N VAL A 40 -5.48 -3.68 17.80
CA VAL A 40 -4.80 -3.35 19.07
C VAL A 40 -3.90 -4.50 19.53
N ARG A 41 -4.38 -5.76 19.48
CA ARG A 41 -3.56 -6.92 19.82
C ARG A 41 -2.36 -7.09 18.87
N TRP A 42 -2.54 -6.87 17.57
CA TRP A 42 -1.42 -6.93 16.62
C TRP A 42 -0.38 -5.86 16.90
N ARG A 43 -0.83 -4.63 17.22
CA ARG A 43 0.08 -3.56 17.61
C ARG A 43 0.86 -3.91 18.89
N ALA A 44 0.19 -4.46 19.89
CA ALA A 44 0.82 -4.85 21.14
C ALA A 44 1.85 -6.02 21.00
N LEU A 45 1.66 -6.90 20.02
CA LEU A 45 2.59 -7.99 19.72
C LEU A 45 3.81 -7.54 18.92
N ALA A 46 3.71 -6.40 18.23
CA ALA A 46 4.79 -5.93 17.39
C ALA A 46 5.90 -5.26 18.23
N PRO A 47 7.16 -5.45 17.85
CA PRO A 47 8.29 -4.84 18.58
C PRO A 47 8.28 -3.30 18.49
N PRO A 48 8.98 -2.62 19.41
CA PRO A 48 9.17 -1.18 19.32
C PRO A 48 9.73 -0.76 17.96
N GLY A 49 9.22 0.35 17.41
CA GLY A 49 9.63 0.86 16.11
C GLY A 49 9.14 0.05 14.90
N PHE A 50 8.27 -0.95 15.10
CA PHE A 50 7.63 -1.65 14.00
C PHE A 50 6.53 -0.80 13.36
N GLU A 51 6.56 -0.67 12.04
CA GLU A 51 5.60 0.11 11.28
C GLU A 51 4.56 -0.77 10.58
N PHE A 52 3.31 -0.34 10.65
CA PHE A 52 2.22 -0.89 9.87
C PHE A 52 1.84 0.09 8.77
N THR A 53 1.56 -0.44 7.61
CA THR A 53 0.75 0.20 6.58
C THR A 53 -0.51 -0.63 6.35
N VAL A 54 -1.57 -0.01 5.90
CA VAL A 54 -2.89 -0.65 5.77
C VAL A 54 -3.38 -0.50 4.35
N LYS A 55 -3.83 -1.60 3.74
CA LYS A 55 -4.55 -1.51 2.47
C LYS A 55 -6.03 -1.22 2.75
N ALA A 56 -6.54 -0.14 2.20
CA ALA A 56 -7.93 0.29 2.34
C ALA A 56 -8.92 -0.77 1.87
N CYS A 57 -10.09 -0.82 2.51
CA CYS A 57 -11.14 -1.80 2.21
C CYS A 57 -11.57 -1.74 0.73
N GLN A 58 -11.78 -2.91 0.11
CA GLN A 58 -12.20 -3.03 -1.29
C GLN A 58 -13.50 -2.26 -1.61
N VAL A 59 -14.37 -2.08 -0.62
CA VAL A 59 -15.60 -1.30 -0.74
C VAL A 59 -15.33 0.13 -1.23
N ILE A 60 -14.16 0.67 -0.94
CA ILE A 60 -13.78 2.03 -1.34
C ILE A 60 -13.39 2.09 -2.81
N THR A 61 -12.63 1.08 -3.28
CA THR A 61 -11.92 1.16 -4.57
C THR A 61 -12.49 0.26 -5.65
N HIS A 62 -13.06 -0.90 -5.29
CA HIS A 62 -13.49 -1.94 -6.23
C HIS A 62 -15.01 -1.99 -6.36
N ALA A 63 -15.51 -2.03 -7.59
CA ALA A 63 -16.94 -2.26 -7.85
C ALA A 63 -17.36 -3.71 -7.48
N PRO A 64 -18.64 -3.95 -7.12
CA PRO A 64 -19.14 -5.25 -6.67
C PRO A 64 -18.91 -6.43 -7.62
N GLY A 65 -18.78 -6.18 -8.94
CA GLY A 65 -18.42 -7.20 -9.92
C GLY A 65 -16.97 -7.71 -9.82
N SER A 66 -16.12 -7.09 -8.97
CA SER A 66 -14.76 -7.56 -8.78
C SER A 66 -14.71 -8.94 -8.13
N PRO A 67 -13.81 -9.85 -8.60
CA PRO A 67 -13.59 -11.16 -7.97
C PRO A 67 -13.20 -11.09 -6.49
N THR A 68 -12.75 -9.93 -6.03
CA THR A 68 -12.33 -9.70 -4.63
C THR A 68 -13.50 -9.78 -3.65
N TYR A 69 -14.71 -9.37 -4.05
CA TYR A 69 -15.92 -9.51 -3.23
C TYR A 69 -16.26 -10.98 -2.97
N ARG A 70 -16.23 -11.81 -4.01
CA ARG A 70 -16.43 -13.26 -3.87
C ARG A 70 -15.38 -13.90 -2.96
N ARG A 71 -14.10 -13.52 -3.09
CA ARG A 71 -13.03 -13.99 -2.20
C ARG A 71 -13.24 -13.58 -0.74
N ALA A 72 -13.83 -12.41 -0.52
CA ALA A 72 -14.19 -11.93 0.81
C ALA A 72 -15.48 -12.59 1.35
N GLY A 73 -16.24 -13.33 0.53
CA GLY A 73 -17.56 -13.83 0.89
C GLY A 73 -18.53 -12.70 1.20
N VAL A 74 -18.47 -11.60 0.44
CA VAL A 74 -19.35 -10.44 0.56
C VAL A 74 -20.26 -10.41 -0.65
N GLU A 75 -21.55 -10.46 -0.42
CA GLU A 75 -22.60 -10.31 -1.43
C GLU A 75 -23.22 -8.91 -1.32
N ILE A 76 -23.37 -8.24 -2.45
CA ILE A 76 -23.98 -6.92 -2.53
C ILE A 76 -25.34 -7.06 -3.22
N PRO A 77 -26.43 -6.58 -2.61
CA PRO A 77 -27.74 -6.59 -3.23
C PRO A 77 -27.71 -5.88 -4.59
N ALA A 78 -28.45 -6.41 -5.57
CA ALA A 78 -28.48 -5.87 -6.94
C ALA A 78 -28.89 -4.38 -7.00
N GLY A 79 -29.74 -3.92 -6.09
CA GLY A 79 -30.16 -2.52 -6.00
C GLY A 79 -29.15 -1.57 -5.34
N ASP A 80 -28.01 -2.10 -4.85
CA ASP A 80 -26.99 -1.32 -4.15
C ASP A 80 -25.63 -1.29 -4.87
N VAL A 81 -25.54 -1.90 -6.05
CA VAL A 81 -24.25 -2.07 -6.79
C VAL A 81 -23.55 -0.74 -7.08
N ASP A 82 -24.30 0.31 -7.33
CA ASP A 82 -23.82 1.67 -7.62
C ASP A 82 -23.37 2.44 -6.37
N LYS A 83 -23.54 1.88 -5.17
CA LYS A 83 -23.13 2.50 -3.91
C LYS A 83 -21.74 2.07 -3.45
N TYR A 84 -21.05 1.19 -4.19
CA TYR A 84 -19.79 0.58 -3.79
C TYR A 84 -18.67 0.86 -4.81
N GLY A 85 -17.46 0.99 -4.32
CA GLY A 85 -16.25 1.14 -5.13
C GLY A 85 -16.10 2.50 -5.82
N PHE A 86 -14.98 2.63 -6.52
CA PHE A 86 -14.68 3.78 -7.38
C PHE A 86 -14.72 5.12 -6.65
N PHE A 87 -14.41 5.10 -5.34
CA PHE A 87 -14.43 6.29 -4.47
C PHE A 87 -15.78 7.04 -4.48
N ARG A 88 -16.89 6.35 -4.79
CA ARG A 88 -18.20 6.98 -4.88
C ARG A 88 -18.58 7.74 -3.60
N PRO A 89 -19.27 8.88 -3.71
CA PRO A 89 -19.70 9.68 -2.56
C PRO A 89 -20.92 9.06 -1.85
N SER A 90 -20.84 7.76 -1.56
CA SER A 90 -21.91 6.98 -0.91
C SER A 90 -21.64 6.80 0.59
N HIS A 91 -22.70 6.48 1.35
CA HIS A 91 -22.58 6.13 2.76
C HIS A 91 -21.68 4.89 2.95
N GLN A 92 -21.84 3.86 2.10
CA GLN A 92 -21.09 2.60 2.17
C GLN A 92 -19.59 2.81 2.00
N VAL A 93 -19.18 3.64 1.05
CA VAL A 93 -17.77 3.99 0.83
C VAL A 93 -17.22 4.79 2.00
N ARG A 94 -18.00 5.71 2.55
CA ARG A 94 -17.60 6.52 3.72
C ARG A 94 -17.44 5.66 4.97
N GLU A 95 -18.42 4.82 5.27
CA GLU A 95 -18.37 3.87 6.39
C GLU A 95 -17.14 2.94 6.29
N ALA A 96 -16.86 2.43 5.08
CA ALA A 96 -15.69 1.60 4.84
C ALA A 96 -14.36 2.36 5.05
N TRP A 97 -14.33 3.67 4.74
CA TRP A 97 -13.18 4.51 5.02
C TRP A 97 -13.01 4.75 6.52
N ASP A 98 -14.07 5.12 7.22
CA ASP A 98 -14.04 5.34 8.66
C ASP A 98 -13.56 4.08 9.39
N ARG A 99 -14.07 2.92 8.99
CA ARG A 99 -13.63 1.62 9.51
C ARG A 99 -12.16 1.33 9.20
N THR A 100 -11.68 1.68 7.99
CA THR A 100 -10.26 1.57 7.64
C THR A 100 -9.42 2.47 8.54
N GLY A 101 -9.87 3.71 8.79
CA GLY A 101 -9.21 4.67 9.66
C GLY A 101 -9.13 4.21 11.13
N GLU A 102 -10.20 3.62 11.67
CA GLU A 102 -10.21 3.04 13.02
C GLU A 102 -9.15 1.93 13.17
N VAL A 103 -9.09 1.02 12.19
CA VAL A 103 -8.09 -0.05 12.20
C VAL A 103 -6.67 0.49 12.02
N ALA A 104 -6.49 1.46 11.13
CA ALA A 104 -5.20 2.14 10.94
C ALA A 104 -4.73 2.83 12.23
N ALA A 105 -5.62 3.54 12.91
CA ALA A 105 -5.33 4.18 14.21
C ALA A 105 -4.95 3.15 15.28
N ALA A 106 -5.68 2.04 15.37
CA ALA A 106 -5.40 0.98 16.34
C ALA A 106 -4.05 0.27 16.10
N LEU A 107 -3.58 0.24 14.85
CA LEU A 107 -2.27 -0.28 14.46
C LEU A 107 -1.15 0.77 14.58
N ASP A 108 -1.49 2.03 14.85
CA ASP A 108 -0.57 3.18 14.68
C ASP A 108 0.06 3.19 13.28
N ALA A 109 -0.78 2.95 12.26
CA ALA A 109 -0.32 2.84 10.88
C ALA A 109 0.02 4.21 10.30
N GLN A 110 1.19 4.30 9.66
CA GLN A 110 1.71 5.55 9.11
C GLN A 110 1.20 5.82 7.67
N VAL A 111 0.68 4.80 7.01
CA VAL A 111 0.24 4.87 5.62
C VAL A 111 -1.03 4.04 5.42
N VAL A 112 -1.98 4.61 4.66
CA VAL A 112 -3.12 3.89 4.11
C VAL A 112 -3.04 3.89 2.58
N LEU A 113 -3.00 2.69 1.99
CA LEU A 113 -2.95 2.47 0.55
C LEU A 113 -4.34 2.25 -0.02
N SER A 114 -4.75 3.07 -0.97
CA SER A 114 -5.91 2.87 -1.83
C SER A 114 -5.45 2.39 -3.21
N GLN A 115 -5.49 1.09 -3.46
CA GLN A 115 -5.23 0.53 -4.77
C GLN A 115 -6.52 0.46 -5.57
N SER A 116 -6.62 1.17 -6.70
CA SER A 116 -7.77 1.07 -7.60
C SER A 116 -7.59 -0.05 -8.63
N PRO A 117 -8.69 -0.75 -9.02
CA PRO A 117 -8.63 -1.84 -9.99
C PRO A 117 -8.45 -1.34 -11.42
N PRO A 118 -8.08 -2.21 -12.39
CA PRO A 118 -8.00 -1.84 -13.80
C PRO A 118 -9.30 -1.31 -14.42
N SER A 119 -10.45 -1.64 -13.81
CA SER A 119 -11.77 -1.11 -14.23
C SER A 119 -12.03 0.33 -13.78
N PHE A 120 -11.26 0.85 -12.84
CA PHE A 120 -11.31 2.26 -12.43
C PHE A 120 -10.49 3.09 -13.43
N ARG A 121 -11.16 3.61 -14.46
CA ARG A 121 -10.55 4.35 -15.57
C ARG A 121 -10.63 5.86 -15.35
N PRO A 122 -9.79 6.67 -16.04
CA PRO A 122 -9.78 8.13 -15.94
C PRO A 122 -10.98 8.77 -16.69
N THR A 123 -12.21 8.48 -16.23
CA THR A 123 -13.41 9.18 -16.68
C THR A 123 -13.68 10.39 -15.80
N ASP A 124 -14.39 11.39 -16.32
CA ASP A 124 -14.76 12.58 -15.54
C ASP A 124 -15.50 12.22 -14.25
N GLU A 125 -16.40 11.23 -14.30
CA GLU A 125 -17.12 10.71 -13.12
C GLU A 125 -16.16 10.14 -12.08
N ASN A 126 -15.21 9.30 -12.50
CA ASN A 126 -14.27 8.68 -11.58
C ASN A 126 -13.28 9.68 -10.98
N ILE A 127 -12.87 10.67 -11.76
CA ILE A 127 -12.02 11.76 -11.28
C ILE A 127 -12.78 12.59 -10.24
N GLU A 128 -14.03 12.96 -10.52
CA GLU A 128 -14.86 13.71 -9.59
C GLU A 128 -15.14 12.93 -8.29
N ASN A 129 -15.47 11.64 -8.40
CA ASN A 129 -15.63 10.76 -7.24
C ASN A 129 -14.38 10.76 -6.35
N MET A 130 -13.21 10.66 -6.96
CA MET A 130 -11.93 10.66 -6.26
C MET A 130 -11.65 12.01 -5.58
N LEU A 131 -11.91 13.13 -6.28
CA LEU A 131 -11.77 14.48 -5.75
C LEU A 131 -12.68 14.67 -4.52
N GLN A 132 -13.97 14.34 -4.64
CA GLN A 132 -14.93 14.46 -3.53
C GLN A 132 -14.56 13.57 -2.35
N PHE A 133 -14.16 12.33 -2.63
CA PHE A 133 -13.78 11.38 -1.59
C PHE A 133 -12.58 11.88 -0.79
N PHE A 134 -11.45 12.18 -1.44
CA PHE A 134 -10.22 12.54 -0.73
C PHE A 134 -10.25 13.93 -0.09
N ARG A 135 -11.07 14.86 -0.61
CA ARG A 135 -11.31 16.17 0.04
C ARG A 135 -12.16 16.03 1.31
N GLY A 136 -13.09 15.07 1.34
CA GLY A 136 -13.96 14.83 2.49
C GLY A 136 -13.47 13.78 3.48
N ALA A 137 -12.44 13.02 3.14
CA ALA A 137 -11.91 11.94 3.97
C ALA A 137 -11.01 12.46 5.09
N ASN A 138 -11.25 12.02 6.33
CA ASN A 138 -10.31 12.29 7.43
C ASN A 138 -9.03 11.47 7.22
N ARG A 139 -7.89 12.15 7.09
CA ARG A 139 -6.57 11.58 6.82
C ARG A 139 -5.46 12.12 7.73
N ASP A 140 -5.82 12.82 8.80
CA ASP A 140 -4.90 13.58 9.63
C ASP A 140 -3.82 12.71 10.31
N ARG A 141 -4.08 11.42 10.47
CA ARG A 141 -3.22 10.48 11.20
C ARG A 141 -2.27 9.67 10.35
N PHE A 142 -2.43 9.67 9.01
CA PHE A 142 -1.62 8.85 8.11
C PHE A 142 -1.48 9.49 6.73
N ARG A 143 -0.44 9.11 6.03
CA ARG A 143 -0.26 9.48 4.62
C ARG A 143 -1.10 8.57 3.73
N SER A 144 -1.80 9.16 2.78
CA SER A 144 -2.58 8.41 1.81
C SER A 144 -1.76 8.11 0.58
N VAL A 145 -1.70 6.84 0.22
CA VAL A 145 -1.09 6.35 -1.02
C VAL A 145 -2.19 5.94 -1.98
N TRP A 146 -2.08 6.34 -3.23
CA TRP A 146 -2.92 5.85 -4.31
C TRP A 146 -2.09 5.08 -5.33
N GLU A 147 -2.50 3.85 -5.65
CA GLU A 147 -1.92 3.01 -6.68
C GLU A 147 -2.93 2.77 -7.79
N PRO A 148 -2.87 3.52 -8.91
CA PRO A 148 -3.75 3.35 -10.06
C PRO A 148 -3.41 2.06 -10.84
N ARG A 149 -4.43 1.37 -11.35
CA ARG A 149 -4.30 0.17 -12.19
C ARG A 149 -5.14 0.24 -13.47
N GLY A 150 -5.68 1.39 -13.81
CA GLY A 150 -6.73 1.56 -14.83
C GLY A 150 -6.31 2.22 -16.13
N GLY A 151 -5.04 2.24 -16.50
CA GLY A 151 -4.56 2.92 -17.72
C GLY A 151 -4.64 4.44 -17.59
N TRP A 152 -4.30 4.95 -16.42
CA TRP A 152 -4.16 6.37 -16.13
C TRP A 152 -2.89 6.91 -16.77
N ASP A 153 -2.96 8.05 -17.43
CA ASP A 153 -1.76 8.73 -17.93
C ASP A 153 -1.02 9.45 -16.79
N ARG A 154 0.30 9.56 -16.97
CA ARG A 154 1.20 10.13 -15.96
C ARG A 154 0.81 11.54 -15.51
N LYS A 155 0.38 12.40 -16.45
CA LYS A 155 0.03 13.79 -16.15
C LYS A 155 -1.22 13.86 -15.25
N THR A 156 -2.21 13.05 -15.53
CA THR A 156 -3.43 12.96 -14.71
C THR A 156 -3.11 12.44 -13.31
N ILE A 157 -2.26 11.39 -13.20
CA ILE A 157 -1.80 10.87 -11.89
C ILE A 157 -1.08 11.99 -11.11
N GLU A 158 -0.14 12.70 -11.74
CA GLU A 158 0.62 13.76 -11.10
C GLU A 158 -0.28 14.90 -10.61
N THR A 159 -1.22 15.33 -11.44
CA THR A 159 -2.19 16.36 -11.09
C THR A 159 -3.03 15.96 -9.89
N LEU A 160 -3.61 14.76 -9.89
CA LEU A 160 -4.45 14.26 -8.79
C LEU A 160 -3.65 14.04 -7.50
N CYS A 161 -2.44 13.48 -7.61
CA CYS A 161 -1.58 13.29 -6.45
C CYS A 161 -1.20 14.63 -5.81
N LEU A 162 -0.85 15.62 -6.61
CA LEU A 162 -0.51 16.97 -6.13
C LEU A 162 -1.71 17.65 -5.47
N GLU A 163 -2.85 17.68 -6.16
CA GLU A 163 -4.06 18.36 -5.71
C GLU A 163 -4.62 17.75 -4.40
N LEU A 164 -4.58 16.43 -4.30
CA LEU A 164 -5.14 15.69 -3.18
C LEU A 164 -4.12 15.35 -2.08
N GLY A 165 -2.85 15.73 -2.25
CA GLY A 165 -1.79 15.39 -1.31
C GLY A 165 -1.58 13.88 -1.16
N LEU A 166 -1.64 13.14 -2.29
CA LEU A 166 -1.47 11.70 -2.32
C LEU A 166 -0.05 11.32 -2.71
N VAL A 167 0.41 10.21 -2.14
CA VAL A 167 1.65 9.56 -2.59
C VAL A 167 1.31 8.58 -3.71
N HIS A 168 2.04 8.63 -4.82
CA HIS A 168 1.90 7.66 -5.90
C HIS A 168 2.54 6.33 -5.50
N GLY A 169 1.73 5.29 -5.31
CA GLY A 169 2.18 3.92 -5.10
C GLY A 169 2.42 3.23 -6.43
N VAL A 170 3.62 2.67 -6.64
CA VAL A 170 4.01 2.05 -7.92
C VAL A 170 4.77 0.75 -7.75
N ASP A 171 4.77 -0.08 -8.78
CA ASP A 171 5.83 -1.07 -8.99
C ASP A 171 6.95 -0.38 -9.80
N PRO A 172 8.12 -0.11 -9.18
CA PRO A 172 9.17 0.66 -9.83
C PRO A 172 9.79 -0.04 -11.04
N PHE A 173 9.57 -1.35 -11.19
CA PHE A 173 9.98 -2.10 -12.38
C PHE A 173 9.05 -1.90 -13.59
N LEU A 174 7.87 -1.29 -13.37
CA LEU A 174 6.87 -1.05 -14.41
C LEU A 174 6.75 0.44 -14.76
N GLU A 175 6.85 1.30 -13.76
CA GLU A 175 6.70 2.74 -13.96
C GLU A 175 7.46 3.56 -12.91
N GLU A 176 7.81 4.79 -13.26
CA GLU A 176 8.42 5.73 -12.31
C GLU A 176 7.34 6.41 -11.45
N PRO A 177 7.59 6.61 -10.14
CA PRO A 177 6.68 7.39 -9.31
C PRO A 177 6.64 8.84 -9.79
N VAL A 178 5.50 9.49 -9.62
CA VAL A 178 5.45 10.96 -9.71
C VAL A 178 6.23 11.56 -8.53
N GLN A 179 6.68 12.81 -8.67
CA GLN A 179 7.49 13.46 -7.64
C GLN A 179 6.76 13.55 -6.30
N GLY A 180 7.52 13.39 -5.21
CA GLY A 180 7.01 13.46 -3.84
C GLY A 180 8.11 13.20 -2.81
N ALA A 181 7.87 13.61 -1.56
CA ALA A 181 8.82 13.42 -0.46
C ALA A 181 8.92 11.96 0.01
N LEU A 182 7.88 11.18 -0.24
CA LEU A 182 7.80 9.75 0.09
C LEU A 182 7.70 8.93 -1.20
N ARG A 183 8.43 7.81 -1.26
CA ARG A 183 8.26 6.75 -2.27
C ARG A 183 7.62 5.52 -1.66
N TYR A 184 6.60 4.99 -2.34
CA TYR A 184 5.89 3.79 -1.90
C TYR A 184 5.93 2.75 -3.00
N PHE A 185 6.86 1.81 -2.89
CA PHE A 185 7.14 0.79 -3.89
C PHE A 185 6.49 -0.54 -3.52
N ARG A 186 5.79 -1.14 -4.48
CA ARG A 186 5.11 -2.43 -4.34
C ARG A 186 5.56 -3.37 -5.46
N MET A 187 6.56 -4.19 -5.17
CA MET A 187 7.15 -5.13 -6.12
C MET A 187 6.24 -6.35 -6.30
N HIS A 188 5.55 -6.41 -7.44
CA HIS A 188 4.55 -7.46 -7.70
C HIS A 188 5.12 -8.73 -8.34
N GLY A 189 6.33 -8.68 -8.90
CA GLY A 189 6.95 -9.85 -9.52
C GLY A 189 6.28 -10.29 -10.82
N GLY A 190 5.80 -9.33 -11.62
CA GLY A 190 5.25 -9.55 -12.95
C GLY A 190 3.95 -10.36 -12.98
N PRO A 191 3.57 -10.90 -14.15
CA PRO A 191 2.36 -11.70 -14.31
C PRO A 191 2.34 -12.93 -13.40
N GLY A 192 1.26 -13.05 -12.61
CA GLY A 192 1.07 -14.16 -11.68
C GLY A 192 1.97 -14.09 -10.44
N TYR A 193 2.64 -12.97 -10.18
CA TYR A 193 3.47 -12.73 -8.99
C TYR A 193 4.66 -13.72 -8.86
N ARG A 194 5.12 -14.31 -9.96
CA ARG A 194 6.05 -15.47 -9.95
C ARG A 194 7.52 -15.09 -10.04
N HIS A 195 7.84 -13.87 -10.49
CA HIS A 195 9.21 -13.43 -10.64
C HIS A 195 9.92 -13.38 -9.28
N GLN A 196 11.07 -14.03 -9.18
CA GLN A 196 12.01 -13.89 -8.07
C GLN A 196 13.09 -12.90 -8.51
N TYR A 197 13.26 -11.83 -7.76
CA TYR A 197 14.19 -10.76 -8.12
C TYR A 197 15.65 -11.23 -8.02
N THR A 198 16.46 -10.91 -9.03
CA THR A 198 17.90 -11.15 -9.03
C THR A 198 18.63 -10.15 -8.13
N ASP A 199 19.91 -10.39 -7.83
CA ASP A 199 20.71 -9.44 -7.04
C ASP A 199 20.94 -8.12 -7.80
N ASP A 200 21.08 -8.17 -9.13
CA ASP A 200 21.19 -6.97 -9.96
C ASP A 200 19.91 -6.14 -9.94
N GLU A 201 18.74 -6.78 -10.01
CA GLU A 201 17.43 -6.11 -9.89
C GLU A 201 17.26 -5.47 -8.50
N LEU A 202 17.65 -6.17 -7.44
CA LEU A 202 17.60 -5.63 -6.08
C LEU A 202 18.57 -4.45 -5.91
N SER A 203 19.76 -4.52 -6.52
CA SER A 203 20.72 -3.40 -6.54
C SER A 203 20.18 -2.21 -7.32
N TRP A 204 19.56 -2.45 -8.47
CA TRP A 204 18.86 -1.41 -9.23
C TRP A 204 17.73 -0.78 -8.42
N LEU A 205 16.89 -1.60 -7.75
CA LEU A 205 15.81 -1.12 -6.89
C LEU A 205 16.33 -0.20 -5.78
N GLN A 206 17.44 -0.57 -5.15
CA GLN A 206 18.09 0.29 -4.16
C GLN A 206 18.50 1.64 -4.76
N GLY A 207 19.01 1.65 -5.98
CA GLY A 207 19.34 2.85 -6.74
C GLY A 207 18.11 3.72 -7.05
N GLN A 208 16.88 3.19 -7.03
CA GLN A 208 15.65 3.96 -7.20
C GLN A 208 15.15 4.59 -5.89
N CYS A 209 15.62 4.14 -4.74
CA CYS A 209 15.20 4.70 -3.45
C CYS A 209 15.75 6.11 -3.25
N ARG A 210 14.91 7.04 -2.82
CA ARG A 210 15.26 8.44 -2.51
C ARG A 210 14.47 8.88 -1.27
N GLY A 211 15.10 9.70 -0.42
CA GLY A 211 14.42 10.21 0.76
C GLY A 211 13.91 9.10 1.68
N GLU A 212 12.65 9.18 2.06
CA GLU A 212 11.94 8.10 2.76
C GLU A 212 11.28 7.19 1.72
N THR A 213 11.63 5.90 1.73
CA THR A 213 11.12 4.91 0.76
C THR A 213 10.62 3.67 1.47
N TYR A 214 9.37 3.30 1.19
CA TYR A 214 8.76 2.03 1.59
C TYR A 214 8.90 1.03 0.43
N CYS A 215 9.50 -0.12 0.69
CA CYS A 215 9.69 -1.20 -0.27
C CYS A 215 8.93 -2.45 0.21
N LEU A 216 7.81 -2.75 -0.44
CA LEU A 216 6.88 -3.81 -0.06
C LEU A 216 6.83 -4.90 -1.13
N PHE A 217 7.36 -6.06 -0.79
CA PHE A 217 7.37 -7.21 -1.70
C PHE A 217 6.04 -7.96 -1.65
N ASN A 218 5.46 -8.19 -2.84
CA ASN A 218 4.16 -8.81 -3.04
C ASN A 218 4.20 -9.95 -4.08
N ASN A 219 5.35 -10.55 -4.30
CA ASN A 219 5.53 -11.71 -5.18
C ASN A 219 5.51 -13.03 -4.38
N LEU A 220 5.49 -14.18 -5.06
CA LEU A 220 5.49 -15.47 -4.39
C LEU A 220 6.75 -15.71 -3.53
N SER A 221 7.89 -15.15 -3.94
CA SER A 221 9.17 -15.20 -3.22
C SER A 221 9.39 -14.03 -2.25
N MET A 222 8.32 -13.27 -1.90
CA MET A 222 8.40 -12.02 -1.14
C MET A 222 9.24 -12.09 0.14
N TRP A 223 9.20 -13.21 0.84
CA TRP A 223 9.97 -13.40 2.06
C TRP A 223 11.48 -13.38 1.80
N GLU A 224 11.94 -14.15 0.82
CA GLU A 224 13.36 -14.25 0.51
C GLU A 224 13.87 -13.00 -0.20
N ASP A 225 13.12 -12.43 -1.13
CA ASP A 225 13.51 -11.22 -1.85
C ASP A 225 13.59 -10.02 -0.92
N ALA A 226 12.61 -9.84 -0.03
CA ALA A 226 12.65 -8.78 0.99
C ALA A 226 13.84 -8.94 1.94
N ARG A 227 14.18 -10.17 2.36
CA ARG A 227 15.36 -10.43 3.21
C ARG A 227 16.66 -10.08 2.49
N ARG A 228 16.82 -10.51 1.23
CA ARG A 228 17.98 -10.20 0.42
C ARG A 228 18.12 -8.68 0.24
N PHE A 229 17.05 -8.02 -0.12
CA PHE A 229 17.03 -6.57 -0.29
C PHE A 229 17.37 -5.83 1.02
N ARG A 230 16.79 -6.25 2.15
CA ARG A 230 17.11 -5.66 3.46
C ARG A 230 18.59 -5.78 3.82
N ARG A 231 19.22 -6.94 3.54
CA ARG A 231 20.66 -7.15 3.76
C ARG A 231 21.51 -6.24 2.87
N LEU A 232 21.15 -6.10 1.60
CA LEU A 232 21.81 -5.20 0.66
C LEU A 232 21.75 -3.75 1.17
N VAL A 233 20.58 -3.28 1.57
CA VAL A 233 20.39 -1.93 2.14
C VAL A 233 21.24 -1.71 3.38
N ALA A 234 21.29 -2.69 4.29
CA ALA A 234 22.09 -2.60 5.52
C ALA A 234 23.60 -2.55 5.24
N ALA A 235 24.09 -3.35 4.29
CA ALA A 235 25.52 -3.36 3.90
C ALA A 235 25.97 -2.00 3.34
N THR A 236 25.17 -1.39 2.47
CA THR A 236 25.47 -0.08 1.90
C THR A 236 25.49 1.03 2.97
N PHE A 237 24.59 0.95 3.97
CA PHE A 237 24.60 1.90 5.08
C PHE A 237 25.88 1.81 5.92
N LEU A 238 26.39 0.62 6.18
CA LEU A 238 27.64 0.40 6.93
C LEU A 238 28.85 0.93 6.16
N GLN A 239 28.92 0.68 4.86
CA GLN A 239 30.00 1.19 3.99
C GLN A 239 30.04 2.72 3.97
N ALA A 240 28.88 3.37 3.81
CA ALA A 240 28.80 4.84 3.79
C ALA A 240 29.23 5.50 5.12
N GLN A 241 29.08 4.80 6.26
CA GLN A 241 29.54 5.31 7.56
C GLN A 241 31.05 5.14 7.75
N THR A 242 31.70 4.16 7.12
CA THR A 242 33.13 3.93 7.20
C THR A 242 33.93 4.83 6.26
N GLU A 243 33.31 5.32 5.19
CA GLU A 243 33.94 6.19 4.17
C GLU A 243 33.75 7.70 4.44
N SER A 244 32.98 8.10 5.45
CA SER A 244 32.87 9.51 5.85
C SER A 244 34.09 9.90 6.70
N PRO A 245 35.01 10.76 6.20
CA PRO A 245 36.11 11.23 7.01
C PRO A 245 35.60 12.05 8.19
N ARG A 246 36.23 11.84 9.34
CA ARG A 246 36.03 12.64 10.57
C ARG A 246 36.50 14.08 10.39
#